data_ebbe98b8295517d7260a848e1d8ff478
#
_entry.id   ebbe98b8295517d7260a848e1d8ff478
#
_cell.length_a   1.000
_cell.length_b   1.000
_cell.length_c   1.000
_cell.angle_alpha   90.00
_cell.angle_beta   90.00
_cell.angle_gamma   90.00
#
_symmetry.space_group_name_H-M   'P 1'
#
loop_
_entity.id
_entity.type
_entity.pdbx_description
1 polymer ?
#
loop_
_entity_poly.entity_id
_entity_poly.type
_entity_poly.pdbx_seq_one_letter_code
_entity_poly.pdbx_strand_id
1 'polypeptide(L)'
;MNIPNIAYKGNLAKNITAEDDYYQSIAYFKTIEDFIDESSYSRFVKAVENLVRTSTDYKAFIDYIKNTLGLDFCQVFSKVSDQYATVEFHHGPIFTLYDICEVELTKFIKTGQRINTFRVADSVLDLHFSMKINGVMLCKTSHEMFHNQDIFINVRQCIGDVNTYIKENSKYFNDEIKYKIWNYMHLCQNDSFDNGGLDIDTVKKYIKPIS
;
A
#
# COMPACT_ATOMS: atom_id res chain seq x y z
N MET A 1 -7.95 -16.52 -7.03
CA MET A 1 -8.88 -15.80 -7.92
C MET A 1 -8.06 -15.11 -8.99
N ASN A 2 -8.28 -15.36 -10.29
CA ASN A 2 -7.58 -14.61 -11.34
C ASN A 2 -8.22 -13.23 -11.47
N ILE A 3 -7.62 -12.23 -10.85
CA ILE A 3 -8.08 -10.83 -10.93
C ILE A 3 -7.49 -10.23 -12.21
N PRO A 4 -8.31 -9.68 -13.12
CA PRO A 4 -7.79 -9.05 -14.32
C PRO A 4 -6.88 -7.87 -13.96
N ASN A 5 -5.70 -7.82 -14.55
CA ASN A 5 -4.79 -6.69 -14.38
C ASN A 5 -5.38 -5.46 -15.11
N ILE A 6 -5.73 -4.42 -14.37
CA ILE A 6 -6.20 -3.16 -14.95
C ILE A 6 -4.98 -2.26 -15.13
N ALA A 7 -4.72 -1.88 -16.37
CA ALA A 7 -3.66 -0.93 -16.66
C ALA A 7 -3.99 0.46 -16.10
N TYR A 8 -3.32 0.84 -15.02
CA TYR A 8 -3.34 2.22 -14.55
C TYR A 8 -2.56 3.12 -15.51
N LYS A 9 -3.13 4.25 -15.88
CA LYS A 9 -2.55 5.15 -16.87
C LYS A 9 -1.80 6.35 -16.29
N GLY A 10 -1.64 6.45 -14.97
CA GLY A 10 -0.90 7.51 -14.30
C GLY A 10 -1.47 8.91 -14.55
N ASN A 11 -2.72 9.15 -14.19
CA ASN A 11 -3.41 10.40 -14.54
C ASN A 11 -2.98 11.61 -13.69
N LEU A 12 -2.45 11.40 -12.48
CA LEU A 12 -2.03 12.52 -11.61
C LEU A 12 -0.82 13.28 -12.19
N ALA A 13 0.11 12.56 -12.84
CA ALA A 13 1.29 13.18 -13.46
C ALA A 13 1.04 13.64 -14.90
N LYS A 14 0.02 13.13 -15.60
CA LYS A 14 -0.25 13.46 -17.01
C LYS A 14 -0.90 14.82 -17.24
N ASN A 15 -1.54 15.37 -16.23
CA ASN A 15 -2.17 16.68 -16.30
C ASN A 15 -1.17 17.85 -16.15
N ILE A 16 0.12 17.52 -16.07
CA ILE A 16 1.20 18.50 -15.93
C ILE A 16 1.70 18.83 -17.33
N THR A 17 1.44 20.06 -17.77
CA THR A 17 1.87 20.57 -19.08
C THR A 17 3.36 20.94 -19.08
N ALA A 18 3.94 21.16 -20.27
CA ALA A 18 5.35 21.58 -20.40
C ALA A 18 5.64 22.94 -19.74
N GLU A 19 4.65 23.82 -19.63
CA GLU A 19 4.75 25.08 -18.87
C GLU A 19 4.78 24.82 -17.37
N ASP A 20 3.99 23.86 -16.88
CA ASP A 20 4.04 23.41 -15.48
C ASP A 20 5.39 22.78 -15.16
N ASP A 21 6.05 22.11 -16.11
CA ASP A 21 7.41 21.56 -15.95
C ASP A 21 8.45 22.64 -15.64
N TYR A 22 8.33 23.86 -16.22
CA TYR A 22 9.21 24.98 -15.91
C TYR A 22 9.02 25.48 -14.47
N TYR A 23 7.81 25.69 -14.04
CA TYR A 23 7.50 26.10 -12.65
C TYR A 23 7.79 24.97 -11.65
N GLN A 24 7.55 23.74 -12.02
CA GLN A 24 7.81 22.56 -11.21
C GLN A 24 9.31 22.27 -11.04
N SER A 25 10.14 22.61 -12.03
CA SER A 25 11.59 22.42 -11.92
C SER A 25 12.20 23.27 -10.80
N ILE A 26 11.53 24.36 -10.39
CA ILE A 26 12.05 25.31 -9.40
C ILE A 26 11.44 25.07 -8.00
N ALA A 27 10.16 24.67 -7.89
CA ALA A 27 9.43 24.67 -6.63
C ALA A 27 8.88 23.30 -6.18
N TYR A 28 8.71 22.34 -7.07
CA TYR A 28 7.96 21.11 -6.78
C TYR A 28 8.81 19.83 -6.71
N PHE A 29 9.99 19.82 -7.33
CA PHE A 29 10.87 18.67 -7.24
C PHE A 29 11.72 18.75 -5.98
N LYS A 30 11.71 17.66 -5.23
CA LYS A 30 12.52 17.46 -4.05
C LYS A 30 13.83 16.78 -4.41
N THR A 31 14.86 17.09 -3.65
CA THR A 31 16.16 16.45 -3.70
C THR A 31 16.36 15.59 -2.45
N ILE A 32 17.43 14.82 -2.40
CA ILE A 32 17.73 13.99 -1.23
C ILE A 32 17.96 14.83 0.03
N GLU A 33 18.49 16.06 -0.14
CA GLU A 33 18.76 16.99 0.94
C GLU A 33 17.47 17.48 1.63
N ASP A 34 16.33 17.49 0.92
CA ASP A 34 15.02 17.83 1.49
C ASP A 34 14.52 16.79 2.49
N PHE A 35 15.13 15.60 2.55
CA PHE A 35 14.71 14.45 3.34
C PHE A 35 15.72 14.05 4.45
N ILE A 36 16.71 14.88 4.73
CA ILE A 36 17.68 14.64 5.82
C ILE A 36 16.98 14.72 7.18
N ASP A 37 16.00 15.61 7.32
CA ASP A 37 15.19 15.73 8.52
C ASP A 37 13.99 14.77 8.47
N GLU A 38 13.87 13.92 9.50
CA GLU A 38 12.80 12.92 9.64
C GLU A 38 11.38 13.55 9.58
N SER A 39 11.23 14.74 10.15
CA SER A 39 9.95 15.46 10.11
C SER A 39 9.56 15.86 8.69
N SER A 40 10.52 16.32 7.89
CA SER A 40 10.31 16.67 6.48
C SER A 40 10.01 15.44 5.63
N TYR A 41 10.71 14.35 5.88
CA TYR A 41 10.45 13.05 5.25
C TYR A 41 9.03 12.55 5.56
N SER A 42 8.68 12.43 6.84
CA SER A 42 7.36 11.95 7.27
C SER A 42 6.23 12.84 6.76
N ARG A 43 6.42 14.16 6.74
CA ARG A 43 5.44 15.12 6.20
C ARG A 43 5.21 14.92 4.70
N PHE A 44 6.27 14.65 3.95
CA PHE A 44 6.15 14.35 2.53
C PHE A 44 5.40 13.04 2.29
N VAL A 45 5.73 11.95 3.01
CA VAL A 45 5.05 10.66 2.91
C VAL A 45 3.55 10.82 3.23
N LYS A 46 3.20 11.54 4.30
CA LYS A 46 1.79 11.85 4.65
C LYS A 46 1.08 12.66 3.57
N ALA A 47 1.77 13.59 2.91
CA ALA A 47 1.20 14.35 1.80
C ALA A 47 0.90 13.45 0.60
N VAL A 48 1.79 12.50 0.28
CA VAL A 48 1.56 11.48 -0.76
C VAL A 48 0.37 10.59 -0.38
N GLU A 49 0.33 10.07 0.84
CA GLU A 49 -0.77 9.24 1.34
C GLU A 49 -2.12 9.96 1.21
N ASN A 50 -2.18 11.22 1.65
CA ASN A 50 -3.40 12.02 1.53
C ASN A 50 -3.80 12.25 0.06
N LEU A 51 -2.84 12.52 -0.81
CA LEU A 51 -3.09 12.69 -2.24
C LEU A 51 -3.65 11.41 -2.88
N VAL A 52 -3.10 10.24 -2.54
CA VAL A 52 -3.64 8.94 -2.99
C VAL A 52 -5.09 8.80 -2.52
N ARG A 53 -5.37 8.92 -1.21
CA ARG A 53 -6.70 8.72 -0.63
C ARG A 53 -7.77 9.65 -1.21
N THR A 54 -7.40 10.88 -1.56
CA THR A 54 -8.34 11.89 -2.06
C THR A 54 -8.47 11.89 -3.58
N SER A 55 -7.62 11.15 -4.30
CA SER A 55 -7.62 11.11 -5.76
C SER A 55 -8.89 10.45 -6.33
N THR A 56 -9.26 10.86 -7.53
CA THR A 56 -10.33 10.22 -8.31
C THR A 56 -9.97 8.80 -8.72
N ASP A 57 -8.69 8.55 -8.97
CA ASP A 57 -8.20 7.23 -9.38
C ASP A 57 -8.31 6.23 -8.22
N TYR A 58 -7.99 6.63 -6.98
CA TYR A 58 -8.19 5.76 -5.82
C TYR A 58 -9.67 5.43 -5.60
N LYS A 59 -10.56 6.42 -5.77
CA LYS A 59 -12.01 6.18 -5.70
C LYS A 59 -12.45 5.20 -6.77
N ALA A 60 -11.98 5.35 -8.01
CA ALA A 60 -12.27 4.42 -9.10
C ALA A 60 -11.74 3.00 -8.81
N PHE A 61 -10.58 2.88 -8.15
CA PHE A 61 -10.07 1.59 -7.69
C PHE A 61 -11.01 0.96 -6.66
N ILE A 62 -11.47 1.72 -5.66
CA ILE A 62 -12.43 1.22 -4.65
C ILE A 62 -13.75 0.81 -5.29
N ASP A 63 -14.28 1.62 -6.21
CA ASP A 63 -15.50 1.29 -6.97
C ASP A 63 -15.33 0.00 -7.79
N TYR A 64 -14.15 -0.22 -8.38
CA TYR A 64 -13.84 -1.46 -9.07
C TYR A 64 -13.83 -2.66 -8.10
N ILE A 65 -13.21 -2.55 -6.94
CA ILE A 65 -13.20 -3.60 -5.91
C ILE A 65 -14.63 -3.95 -5.49
N LYS A 66 -15.46 -2.95 -5.21
CA LYS A 66 -16.83 -3.15 -4.75
C LYS A 66 -17.75 -3.68 -5.86
N ASN A 67 -17.78 -3.00 -6.98
CA ASN A 67 -18.82 -3.21 -8.00
C ASN A 67 -18.43 -4.26 -9.04
N THR A 68 -17.15 -4.38 -9.39
CA THR A 68 -16.69 -5.32 -10.41
C THR A 68 -16.23 -6.65 -9.81
N LEU A 69 -15.48 -6.59 -8.70
CA LEU A 69 -15.08 -7.81 -8.01
C LEU A 69 -16.14 -8.31 -7.02
N GLY A 70 -17.21 -7.55 -6.77
CA GLY A 70 -18.31 -7.92 -5.89
C GLY A 70 -17.90 -7.99 -4.40
N LEU A 71 -16.91 -7.18 -3.99
CA LEU A 71 -16.45 -7.14 -2.62
C LEU A 71 -17.01 -5.90 -1.90
N ASP A 72 -18.33 -5.74 -1.95
CA ASP A 72 -19.09 -4.69 -1.27
C ASP A 72 -19.49 -5.06 0.16
N PHE A 73 -18.85 -6.08 0.74
CA PHE A 73 -19.13 -6.60 2.08
C PHE A 73 -17.83 -6.73 2.92
N CYS A 74 -18.03 -6.75 4.24
CA CYS A 74 -16.94 -6.98 5.18
C CYS A 74 -16.40 -8.41 5.05
N GLN A 75 -15.12 -8.56 4.72
CA GLN A 75 -14.51 -9.89 4.52
C GLN A 75 -14.31 -10.67 5.84
N VAL A 76 -14.41 -10.00 6.99
CA VAL A 76 -14.43 -10.63 8.31
C VAL A 76 -15.86 -11.03 8.71
N PHE A 77 -16.81 -10.13 8.54
CA PHE A 77 -18.22 -10.36 8.82
C PHE A 77 -19.02 -10.41 7.52
N SER A 78 -18.96 -11.51 6.81
CA SER A 78 -19.47 -11.67 5.45
C SER A 78 -20.95 -11.32 5.22
N LYS A 79 -21.74 -11.20 6.30
CA LYS A 79 -23.13 -10.76 6.24
C LYS A 79 -23.31 -9.23 6.31
N VAL A 80 -22.24 -8.49 6.60
CA VAL A 80 -22.26 -7.04 6.68
C VAL A 80 -21.83 -6.47 5.35
N SER A 81 -22.79 -6.04 4.54
CA SER A 81 -22.54 -5.34 3.27
C SER A 81 -22.68 -3.84 3.42
N ASP A 82 -22.26 -3.09 2.40
CA ASP A 82 -22.41 -1.62 2.32
C ASP A 82 -23.87 -1.14 2.51
N GLN A 83 -24.86 -2.02 2.31
CA GLN A 83 -26.28 -1.70 2.56
C GLN A 83 -26.60 -1.57 4.06
N TYR A 84 -25.84 -2.22 4.93
CA TYR A 84 -26.09 -2.25 6.37
C TYR A 84 -25.09 -1.40 7.17
N ALA A 85 -23.84 -1.31 6.70
CA ALA A 85 -22.81 -0.53 7.35
C ALA A 85 -21.73 -0.14 6.33
N THR A 86 -21.13 1.02 6.50
CA THR A 86 -20.00 1.44 5.65
C THR A 86 -18.91 0.39 5.66
N VAL A 87 -18.52 -0.07 4.47
CA VAL A 87 -17.41 -0.99 4.25
C VAL A 87 -16.31 -0.25 3.54
N GLU A 88 -15.12 -0.25 4.13
CA GLU A 88 -13.94 0.50 3.68
C GLU A 88 -12.79 -0.44 3.29
N PHE A 89 -11.99 -0.02 2.32
CA PHE A 89 -10.77 -0.72 1.96
C PHE A 89 -9.67 -0.37 2.96
N HIS A 90 -9.20 -1.36 3.70
CA HIS A 90 -8.14 -1.26 4.67
C HIS A 90 -6.82 -1.84 4.11
N HIS A 91 -5.75 -1.05 4.14
CA HIS A 91 -4.40 -1.53 3.82
C HIS A 91 -3.85 -2.30 5.02
N GLY A 92 -3.51 -3.54 4.82
CA GLY A 92 -3.06 -4.45 5.88
C GLY A 92 -3.24 -5.90 5.42
N PRO A 93 -2.80 -6.86 6.21
CA PRO A 93 -2.34 -6.76 7.61
C PRO A 93 -0.86 -6.42 7.78
N ILE A 94 -0.05 -6.37 6.72
CA ILE A 94 1.40 -6.18 6.85
C ILE A 94 1.77 -4.72 6.58
N PHE A 95 1.38 -4.20 5.40
CA PHE A 95 1.73 -2.84 4.97
C PHE A 95 0.53 -1.92 5.09
N THR A 96 0.72 -0.79 5.74
CA THR A 96 -0.21 0.34 5.68
C THR A 96 -0.01 1.13 4.39
N LEU A 97 -0.94 2.01 4.03
CA LEU A 97 -0.73 2.90 2.89
C LEU A 97 0.48 3.82 3.10
N TYR A 98 0.74 4.23 4.33
CA TYR A 98 1.94 4.99 4.69
C TYR A 98 3.21 4.22 4.35
N ASP A 99 3.31 2.94 4.72
CA ASP A 99 4.48 2.10 4.42
C ASP A 99 4.70 1.98 2.91
N ILE A 100 3.63 1.81 2.13
CA ILE A 100 3.71 1.72 0.68
C ILE A 100 4.22 3.04 0.08
N CYS A 101 3.72 4.19 0.55
CA CYS A 101 4.20 5.50 0.13
C CYS A 101 5.67 5.72 0.47
N GLU A 102 6.11 5.27 1.65
CA GLU A 102 7.49 5.35 2.11
C GLU A 102 8.43 4.50 1.24
N VAL A 103 8.02 3.28 0.91
CA VAL A 103 8.78 2.40 0.01
C VAL A 103 8.94 3.01 -1.37
N GLU A 104 7.86 3.55 -1.94
CA GLU A 104 7.91 4.19 -3.25
C GLU A 104 8.77 5.46 -3.23
N LEU A 105 8.68 6.30 -2.19
CA LEU A 105 9.59 7.44 -2.03
C LEU A 105 11.06 6.97 -1.95
N THR A 106 11.34 5.96 -1.15
CA THR A 106 12.70 5.38 -1.02
C THR A 106 13.21 4.85 -2.37
N LYS A 107 12.35 4.25 -3.16
CA LYS A 107 12.65 3.79 -4.51
C LYS A 107 13.01 4.95 -5.44
N PHE A 108 12.24 6.04 -5.44
CA PHE A 108 12.55 7.25 -6.21
C PHE A 108 13.91 7.83 -5.83
N ILE A 109 14.20 7.94 -4.52
CA ILE A 109 15.49 8.42 -4.00
C ILE A 109 16.63 7.54 -4.49
N LYS A 110 16.55 6.22 -4.26
CA LYS A 110 17.64 5.28 -4.59
C LYS A 110 17.86 5.08 -6.08
N THR A 111 16.85 5.35 -6.91
CA THR A 111 16.96 5.24 -8.38
C THR A 111 17.24 6.57 -9.07
N GLY A 112 17.41 7.66 -8.32
CA GLY A 112 17.70 8.99 -8.87
C GLY A 112 16.58 9.59 -9.70
N GLN A 113 15.33 9.18 -9.45
CA GLN A 113 14.17 9.73 -10.14
C GLN A 113 13.82 11.10 -9.58
N ARG A 114 13.26 11.97 -10.44
CA ARG A 114 12.73 13.27 -9.99
C ARG A 114 11.55 13.06 -9.04
N ILE A 115 11.61 13.67 -7.85
CA ILE A 115 10.69 13.44 -6.75
C ILE A 115 9.71 14.60 -6.62
N ASN A 116 8.42 14.32 -6.74
CA ASN A 116 7.35 15.17 -6.23
C ASN A 116 6.18 14.30 -5.76
N THR A 117 5.23 14.89 -5.02
CA THR A 117 4.11 14.15 -4.44
C THR A 117 3.24 13.45 -5.48
N PHE A 118 3.00 14.08 -6.65
CA PHE A 118 2.17 13.51 -7.71
C PHE A 118 2.82 12.24 -8.32
N ARG A 119 4.11 12.30 -8.62
CA ARG A 119 4.82 11.14 -9.22
C ARG A 119 4.90 9.95 -8.26
N VAL A 120 5.14 10.21 -6.98
CA VAL A 120 5.15 9.14 -5.98
C VAL A 120 3.75 8.58 -5.77
N ALA A 121 2.72 9.44 -5.73
CA ALA A 121 1.32 9.01 -5.63
C ALA A 121 0.88 8.19 -6.86
N ASP A 122 1.26 8.59 -8.08
CA ASP A 122 0.99 7.81 -9.29
C ASP A 122 1.62 6.41 -9.23
N SER A 123 2.85 6.30 -8.71
CA SER A 123 3.50 5.00 -8.53
C SER A 123 2.77 4.13 -7.51
N VAL A 124 2.26 4.72 -6.43
CA VAL A 124 1.44 4.02 -5.43
C VAL A 124 0.10 3.58 -6.01
N LEU A 125 -0.55 4.41 -6.83
CA LEU A 125 -1.79 4.05 -7.53
C LEU A 125 -1.56 2.93 -8.55
N ASP A 126 -0.43 2.94 -9.27
CA ASP A 126 -0.07 1.83 -10.16
C ASP A 126 0.03 0.48 -9.41
N LEU A 127 0.56 0.48 -8.19
CA LEU A 127 0.58 -0.71 -7.33
C LEU A 127 -0.82 -1.19 -6.96
N HIS A 128 -1.78 -0.28 -6.73
CA HIS A 128 -3.19 -0.64 -6.48
C HIS A 128 -3.80 -1.32 -7.72
N PHE A 129 -3.72 -0.66 -8.87
CA PHE A 129 -4.31 -1.18 -10.11
C PHE A 129 -3.63 -2.44 -10.63
N SER A 130 -2.35 -2.63 -10.34
CA SER A 130 -1.63 -3.89 -10.63
C SER A 130 -1.86 -4.99 -9.59
N MET A 131 -2.71 -4.74 -8.58
CA MET A 131 -3.05 -5.69 -7.51
C MET A 131 -1.83 -6.26 -6.78
N LYS A 132 -0.80 -5.45 -6.55
CA LYS A 132 0.42 -5.87 -5.86
C LYS A 132 0.40 -5.60 -4.37
N ILE A 133 -0.45 -4.68 -3.92
CA ILE A 133 -0.58 -4.34 -2.50
C ILE A 133 -1.70 -5.12 -1.84
N ASN A 134 -1.49 -5.44 -0.57
CA ASN A 134 -2.49 -6.14 0.23
C ASN A 134 -3.51 -5.18 0.82
N GLY A 135 -4.76 -5.57 0.74
CA GLY A 135 -5.87 -4.85 1.36
C GLY A 135 -7.08 -5.74 1.56
N VAL A 136 -7.97 -5.32 2.42
CA VAL A 136 -9.15 -6.06 2.83
C VAL A 136 -10.33 -5.13 3.03
N MET A 137 -11.53 -5.57 2.67
CA MET A 137 -12.76 -4.82 2.89
C MET A 137 -13.27 -5.05 4.31
N LEU A 138 -13.32 -4.00 5.13
CA LEU A 138 -13.71 -4.06 6.54
C LEU A 138 -14.86 -3.10 6.84
N CYS A 139 -15.84 -3.55 7.62
CA CYS A 139 -16.75 -2.61 8.27
C CYS A 139 -16.04 -1.96 9.48
N LYS A 140 -16.59 -0.86 9.98
CA LYS A 140 -15.99 -0.09 11.08
C LYS A 140 -15.66 -0.97 12.29
N THR A 141 -16.55 -1.86 12.70
CA THR A 141 -16.33 -2.76 13.85
C THR A 141 -15.12 -3.65 13.65
N SER A 142 -15.02 -4.35 12.51
CA SER A 142 -13.87 -5.23 12.23
C SER A 142 -12.57 -4.44 12.05
N HIS A 143 -12.66 -3.21 11.55
CA HIS A 143 -11.52 -2.31 11.46
C HIS A 143 -10.99 -1.91 12.85
N GLU A 144 -11.88 -1.55 13.77
CA GLU A 144 -11.53 -1.28 15.18
C GLU A 144 -10.96 -2.53 15.88
N MET A 145 -11.59 -3.69 15.71
CA MET A 145 -11.10 -4.95 16.27
C MET A 145 -9.70 -5.31 15.75
N PHE A 146 -9.43 -5.08 14.47
CA PHE A 146 -8.10 -5.31 13.91
C PHE A 146 -7.05 -4.39 14.54
N HIS A 147 -7.34 -3.10 14.69
CA HIS A 147 -6.42 -2.15 15.32
C HIS A 147 -6.19 -2.43 16.82
N ASN A 148 -7.21 -2.95 17.50
CA ASN A 148 -7.09 -3.37 18.89
C ASN A 148 -6.43 -4.76 19.06
N GLN A 149 -6.08 -5.43 17.98
CA GLN A 149 -5.54 -6.80 17.98
C GLN A 149 -6.52 -7.87 18.51
N ASP A 150 -7.82 -7.57 18.47
CA ASP A 150 -8.88 -8.53 18.85
C ASP A 150 -9.12 -9.60 17.76
N ILE A 151 -8.74 -9.29 16.52
CA ILE A 151 -8.81 -10.21 15.38
C ILE A 151 -7.50 -10.22 14.60
N PHE A 152 -7.19 -11.36 13.99
CA PHE A 152 -6.10 -11.54 13.05
C PHE A 152 -6.66 -11.65 11.63
N ILE A 153 -6.05 -10.92 10.69
CA ILE A 153 -6.40 -10.98 9.26
C ILE A 153 -5.29 -11.71 8.52
N ASN A 154 -5.66 -12.84 7.88
CA ASN A 154 -4.73 -13.59 7.08
C ASN A 154 -4.57 -12.96 5.70
N VAL A 155 -3.33 -12.87 5.18
CA VAL A 155 -3.05 -12.34 3.83
C VAL A 155 -3.83 -13.07 2.73
N ARG A 156 -4.16 -14.36 2.94
CA ARG A 156 -5.02 -15.11 1.99
C ARG A 156 -6.44 -14.54 1.87
N GLN A 157 -6.90 -13.80 2.86
CA GLN A 157 -8.19 -13.10 2.83
C GLN A 157 -8.10 -11.74 2.11
N CYS A 158 -6.87 -11.25 1.92
CA CYS A 158 -6.63 -9.94 1.32
C CYS A 158 -6.71 -10.00 -0.21
N ILE A 159 -7.02 -8.84 -0.77
CA ILE A 159 -6.87 -8.54 -2.18
C ILE A 159 -5.41 -8.18 -2.41
N GLY A 160 -4.84 -8.64 -3.53
CA GLY A 160 -3.48 -8.29 -3.94
C GLY A 160 -2.44 -9.37 -3.67
N ASP A 161 -1.31 -9.24 -4.37
CA ASP A 161 -0.17 -10.17 -4.32
C ASP A 161 1.00 -9.55 -3.55
N VAL A 162 0.94 -9.67 -2.22
CA VAL A 162 1.97 -9.16 -1.31
C VAL A 162 3.32 -9.86 -1.52
N ASN A 163 3.33 -11.12 -1.95
CA ASN A 163 4.58 -11.85 -2.19
C ASN A 163 5.36 -11.24 -3.36
N THR A 164 4.66 -10.91 -4.44
CA THR A 164 5.26 -10.19 -5.57
C THR A 164 5.72 -8.79 -5.13
N TYR A 165 4.93 -8.06 -4.33
CA TYR A 165 5.33 -6.77 -3.79
C TYR A 165 6.63 -6.85 -2.97
N ILE A 166 6.75 -7.82 -2.06
CA ILE A 166 7.95 -8.06 -1.26
C ILE A 166 9.15 -8.36 -2.16
N LYS A 167 8.99 -9.27 -3.12
CA LYS A 167 10.05 -9.67 -4.05
C LYS A 167 10.60 -8.47 -4.84
N GLU A 168 9.73 -7.61 -5.35
CA GLU A 168 10.12 -6.50 -6.21
C GLU A 168 10.70 -5.31 -5.42
N ASN A 169 10.24 -5.10 -4.18
CA ASN A 169 10.50 -3.87 -3.44
C ASN A 169 11.37 -4.05 -2.17
N SER A 170 11.73 -5.28 -1.79
CA SER A 170 12.47 -5.58 -0.55
C SER A 170 13.78 -4.78 -0.37
N LYS A 171 14.47 -4.44 -1.45
CA LYS A 171 15.70 -3.62 -1.42
C LYS A 171 15.47 -2.16 -1.02
N TYR A 172 14.21 -1.73 -0.97
CA TYR A 172 13.79 -0.39 -0.55
C TYR A 172 13.19 -0.37 0.85
N PHE A 173 12.99 -1.55 1.48
CA PHE A 173 12.44 -1.65 2.82
C PHE A 173 13.45 -1.15 3.86
N ASN A 174 12.96 -0.34 4.80
CA ASN A 174 13.67 -0.02 6.03
C ASN A 174 13.50 -1.16 7.06
N ASP A 175 14.14 -1.02 8.22
CA ASP A 175 14.11 -2.09 9.22
C ASP A 175 12.75 -2.23 9.90
N GLU A 176 11.98 -1.14 10.02
CA GLU A 176 10.62 -1.18 10.55
C GLU A 176 9.70 -2.04 9.67
N ILE A 177 9.75 -1.84 8.35
CA ILE A 177 8.96 -2.61 7.38
C ILE A 177 9.38 -4.09 7.41
N LYS A 178 10.68 -4.38 7.47
CA LYS A 178 11.17 -5.76 7.61
C LYS A 178 10.67 -6.39 8.91
N TYR A 179 10.70 -5.65 10.01
CA TYR A 179 10.17 -6.11 11.30
C TYR A 179 8.66 -6.45 11.21
N LYS A 180 7.85 -5.62 10.56
CA LYS A 180 6.42 -5.89 10.35
C LYS A 180 6.19 -7.23 9.64
N ILE A 181 6.99 -7.55 8.62
CA ILE A 181 6.89 -8.82 7.89
C ILE A 181 7.24 -10.01 8.81
N TRP A 182 8.34 -9.92 9.55
CA TRP A 182 8.74 -10.98 10.48
C TRP A 182 7.75 -11.15 11.62
N ASN A 183 7.24 -10.07 12.19
CA ASN A 183 6.24 -10.10 13.25
C ASN A 183 4.95 -10.77 12.75
N TYR A 184 4.48 -10.41 11.55
CA TYR A 184 3.32 -11.06 10.93
C TYR A 184 3.53 -12.57 10.79
N MET A 185 4.67 -13.01 10.28
CA MET A 185 4.99 -14.44 10.16
C MET A 185 5.01 -15.14 11.52
N HIS A 186 5.58 -14.49 12.54
CA HIS A 186 5.63 -15.04 13.89
C HIS A 186 4.23 -15.24 14.50
N LEU A 187 3.36 -14.25 14.34
CA LEU A 187 1.96 -14.34 14.76
C LEU A 187 1.24 -15.52 14.06
N CYS A 188 1.45 -15.68 12.76
CA CYS A 188 0.86 -16.79 12.01
C CYS A 188 1.31 -18.17 12.53
N GLN A 189 2.58 -18.33 12.87
CA GLN A 189 3.13 -19.58 13.37
C GLN A 189 2.56 -19.96 14.75
N ASN A 190 2.37 -18.97 15.62
CA ASN A 190 1.82 -19.19 16.95
C ASN A 190 0.36 -19.63 16.92
N ASP A 191 -0.41 -19.18 15.94
CA ASP A 191 -1.84 -19.48 15.80
C ASP A 191 -2.13 -20.67 14.89
N SER A 192 -1.13 -21.44 14.50
CA SER A 192 -1.26 -22.58 13.55
C SER A 192 -1.77 -22.17 12.16
N PHE A 193 -1.65 -20.91 11.79
CA PHE A 193 -2.08 -20.36 10.50
C PHE A 193 -0.98 -20.42 9.43
N ASP A 194 -0.34 -21.54 9.23
CA ASP A 194 0.47 -21.85 8.05
C ASP A 194 1.01 -20.61 7.30
N ASN A 195 1.97 -19.91 7.89
CA ASN A 195 2.63 -18.70 7.38
C ASN A 195 1.71 -17.53 6.93
N GLY A 196 0.41 -17.62 7.18
CA GLY A 196 -0.54 -16.56 6.88
C GLY A 196 -0.66 -16.16 5.40
N GLY A 197 -0.27 -17.05 4.48
CA GLY A 197 -0.30 -16.77 3.05
C GLY A 197 0.97 -16.12 2.50
N LEU A 198 1.98 -15.86 3.36
CA LEU A 198 3.30 -15.44 2.87
C LEU A 198 4.07 -16.64 2.33
N ASP A 199 4.78 -16.41 1.23
CA ASP A 199 5.77 -17.36 0.72
C ASP A 199 7.05 -17.23 1.54
N ILE A 200 7.31 -18.24 2.39
CA ILE A 200 8.48 -18.28 3.27
C ILE A 200 9.79 -18.19 2.51
N ASP A 201 9.88 -18.85 1.35
CA ASP A 201 11.12 -18.83 0.57
C ASP A 201 11.39 -17.44 0.01
N THR A 202 10.34 -16.75 -0.41
CA THR A 202 10.42 -15.34 -0.80
C THR A 202 10.86 -14.48 0.39
N VAL A 203 10.23 -14.61 1.56
CA VAL A 203 10.62 -13.80 2.73
C VAL A 203 12.06 -14.08 3.13
N LYS A 204 12.46 -15.32 3.33
CA LYS A 204 13.85 -15.69 3.72
C LYS A 204 14.89 -15.23 2.69
N LYS A 205 14.55 -15.26 1.42
CA LYS A 205 15.46 -14.84 0.33
C LYS A 205 15.65 -13.33 0.29
N TYR A 206 14.59 -12.55 0.46
CA TYR A 206 14.60 -11.11 0.23
C TYR A 206 14.63 -10.26 1.51
N ILE A 207 14.18 -10.81 2.63
CA ILE A 207 14.12 -10.13 3.93
C ILE A 207 15.08 -10.81 4.89
N LYS A 208 16.24 -10.20 5.11
CA LYS A 208 17.18 -10.70 6.12
C LYS A 208 16.60 -10.44 7.51
N PRO A 209 16.77 -11.38 8.46
CA PRO A 209 16.43 -11.14 9.87
C PRO A 209 17.15 -9.89 10.39
N ILE A 210 16.45 -9.09 11.19
CA ILE A 210 17.05 -7.98 11.91
C ILE A 210 17.80 -8.58 13.10
N SER A 211 19.09 -8.36 13.16
CA SER A 211 19.98 -8.84 14.24
C SER A 211 19.79 -8.02 15.51
#